data_bf7afa2d5dddd24dfc8607ff21a3c148
#
_entry.id   bf7afa2d5dddd24dfc8607ff21a3c148
#
_cell.length_a   1.000
_cell.length_b   1.000
_cell.length_c   1.000
_cell.angle_alpha   90.00
_cell.angle_beta   90.00
_cell.angle_gamma   90.00
#
_symmetry.space_group_name_H-M   'P 1'
#
loop_
_entity.id
_entity.type
_entity.pdbx_description
1 polymer ?
#
loop_
_entity_poly.entity_id
_entity_poly.type
_entity_poly.pdbx_seq_one_letter_code
_entity_poly.pdbx_strand_id
1 'polypeptide(L)'
;MRSLRCSAAPSIWATCAPNLSPRSPAVTSPEDLKKYVRDVPDYPQKGIIFRDITPLLGEKNIFREVVELMSRAWAADPPDLVAAIEARGFIPGAAIAVKLGAGFVPIRKTGKLPWMTVMESYELEYGTDQLEVHSDAVQPGQKVLIVDDVLATGGTASAAVRLMRKLGADVVGVQVLIELGYLEGRQRLRDVKLVSEIVY
;
A
#
# COMPACT_ATOMS: atom_id res chain seq x y z
N MET A 1 -42.04 -37.41 28.12
CA MET A 1 -41.10 -37.03 27.08
C MET A 1 -41.65 -35.86 26.30
N ARG A 2 -41.24 -34.62 26.58
CA ARG A 2 -41.63 -33.40 25.86
C ARG A 2 -40.48 -33.01 24.96
N SER A 3 -40.67 -33.04 23.65
CA SER A 3 -39.71 -32.59 22.65
C SER A 3 -39.61 -31.07 22.64
N LEU A 4 -38.46 -30.52 22.98
CA LEU A 4 -38.12 -29.10 22.81
C LEU A 4 -37.85 -28.85 21.31
N ARG A 5 -38.75 -28.12 20.65
CA ARG A 5 -38.56 -27.58 19.32
C ARG A 5 -37.64 -26.35 19.46
N CYS A 6 -36.43 -26.43 18.91
CA CYS A 6 -35.54 -25.31 18.79
C CYS A 6 -36.05 -24.41 17.66
N SER A 7 -36.61 -23.23 18.03
CA SER A 7 -37.01 -22.18 17.08
C SER A 7 -35.74 -21.46 16.60
N ALA A 8 -35.40 -21.59 15.33
CA ALA A 8 -34.31 -20.82 14.72
C ALA A 8 -34.73 -19.35 14.62
N ALA A 9 -34.00 -18.48 15.28
CA ALA A 9 -34.16 -17.03 15.12
C ALA A 9 -33.72 -16.61 13.70
N PRO A 10 -34.43 -15.69 13.03
CA PRO A 10 -33.99 -15.19 11.70
C PRO A 10 -32.71 -14.39 11.82
N SER A 11 -31.75 -14.70 10.96
CA SER A 11 -30.47 -14.01 10.87
C SER A 11 -30.69 -12.54 10.45
N ILE A 12 -30.26 -11.61 11.30
CA ILE A 12 -30.42 -10.13 11.15
C ILE A 12 -29.51 -9.57 10.04
N TRP A 13 -28.83 -10.43 9.25
CA TRP A 13 -27.85 -10.01 8.25
C TRP A 13 -28.35 -9.95 6.80
N ALA A 14 -29.61 -10.26 6.56
CA ALA A 14 -30.20 -10.21 5.22
C ALA A 14 -31.06 -8.95 5.10
N THR A 15 -30.49 -7.85 4.66
CA THR A 15 -31.04 -6.74 3.88
C THR A 15 -30.36 -5.41 4.19
N CYS A 16 -29.11 -5.27 3.74
CA CYS A 16 -28.56 -3.96 3.45
C CYS A 16 -27.84 -4.03 2.11
N ALA A 17 -28.63 -4.09 1.03
CA ALA A 17 -28.07 -3.74 -0.28
C ALA A 17 -27.75 -2.25 -0.23
N PRO A 18 -26.49 -1.82 -0.41
CA PRO A 18 -26.19 -0.40 -0.45
C PRO A 18 -26.91 0.20 -1.67
N ASN A 19 -27.72 1.21 -1.42
CA ASN A 19 -28.31 2.06 -2.43
C ASN A 19 -27.15 2.76 -3.16
N LEU A 20 -26.75 2.23 -4.31
CA LEU A 20 -25.67 2.77 -5.13
C LEU A 20 -26.16 4.11 -5.69
N SER A 21 -25.79 5.20 -5.04
CA SER A 21 -25.85 6.56 -5.59
C SER A 21 -25.24 6.60 -7.00
N PRO A 22 -25.66 7.52 -7.89
CA PRO A 22 -25.18 7.59 -9.26
C PRO A 22 -23.65 7.62 -9.28
N ARG A 23 -23.06 6.78 -10.11
CA ARG A 23 -21.61 6.64 -10.26
C ARG A 23 -21.04 8.02 -10.62
N SER A 24 -20.14 8.55 -9.79
CA SER A 24 -19.23 9.60 -10.23
C SER A 24 -18.55 9.14 -11.52
N PRO A 25 -18.18 10.07 -12.43
CA PRO A 25 -17.51 9.69 -13.66
C PRO A 25 -16.33 8.77 -13.35
N ALA A 26 -16.27 7.63 -14.05
CA ALA A 26 -15.18 6.70 -13.88
C ALA A 26 -13.86 7.42 -14.19
N VAL A 27 -12.88 7.34 -13.29
CA VAL A 27 -11.53 7.77 -13.57
C VAL A 27 -10.98 6.80 -14.62
N THR A 28 -10.77 7.28 -15.83
CA THR A 28 -10.40 6.45 -16.96
C THR A 28 -8.91 6.49 -17.27
N SER A 29 -8.19 7.43 -16.66
CA SER A 29 -6.75 7.64 -16.93
C SER A 29 -5.97 8.10 -15.69
N PRO A 30 -4.64 7.86 -15.65
CA PRO A 30 -3.74 8.42 -14.64
C PRO A 30 -3.82 9.96 -14.54
N GLU A 31 -4.06 10.65 -15.64
CA GLU A 31 -4.22 12.11 -15.69
C GLU A 31 -5.46 12.57 -14.93
N ASP A 32 -6.53 11.79 -14.92
CA ASP A 32 -7.71 12.12 -14.13
C ASP A 32 -7.44 11.99 -12.63
N LEU A 33 -6.62 11.03 -12.21
CA LEU A 33 -6.21 10.88 -10.80
C LEU A 33 -5.36 12.06 -10.33
N LYS A 34 -4.52 12.65 -11.19
CA LYS A 34 -3.69 13.81 -10.84
C LYS A 34 -4.54 15.01 -10.35
N LYS A 35 -5.77 15.15 -10.82
CA LYS A 35 -6.70 16.23 -10.41
C LYS A 35 -7.08 16.14 -8.91
N TYR A 36 -6.93 14.96 -8.31
CA TYR A 36 -7.22 14.70 -6.89
C TYR A 36 -5.96 14.72 -6.02
N VAL A 37 -4.78 14.88 -6.61
CA VAL A 37 -3.52 15.07 -5.88
C VAL A 37 -3.27 16.57 -5.74
N ARG A 38 -3.07 17.03 -4.51
CA ARG A 38 -2.81 18.44 -4.23
C ARG A 38 -1.31 18.72 -4.26
N ASP A 39 -0.92 19.73 -5.00
CA ASP A 39 0.45 20.23 -5.00
C ASP A 39 0.64 21.23 -3.86
N VAL A 40 1.58 20.93 -2.96
CA VAL A 40 1.99 21.84 -1.88
C VAL A 40 3.42 22.29 -2.17
N PRO A 41 3.60 23.52 -2.69
CA PRO A 41 4.94 24.01 -2.99
C PRO A 41 5.74 24.29 -1.71
N ASP A 42 7.06 24.18 -1.84
CA ASP A 42 8.03 24.48 -0.78
C ASP A 42 7.84 23.68 0.52
N TYR A 43 7.42 22.42 0.44
CA TYR A 43 7.27 21.52 1.58
C TYR A 43 8.01 20.18 1.34
N PRO A 44 8.79 19.64 2.33
CA PRO A 44 9.10 20.20 3.66
C PRO A 44 10.12 21.34 3.62
N GLN A 45 10.69 21.63 2.46
CA GLN A 45 11.66 22.71 2.27
C GLN A 45 11.51 23.37 0.89
N LYS A 46 12.06 24.58 0.76
CA LYS A 46 11.99 25.39 -0.46
C LYS A 46 12.48 24.62 -1.70
N GLY A 47 11.71 24.68 -2.78
CA GLY A 47 11.99 24.02 -4.06
C GLY A 47 11.40 22.62 -4.21
N ILE A 48 10.86 22.03 -3.13
CA ILE A 48 10.18 20.72 -3.19
C ILE A 48 8.67 20.94 -3.37
N ILE A 49 8.06 20.22 -4.30
CA ILE A 49 6.61 20.13 -4.43
C ILE A 49 6.15 18.81 -3.81
N PHE A 50 5.48 18.91 -2.68
CA PHE A 50 4.91 17.75 -2.01
C PHE A 50 3.59 17.36 -2.67
N ARG A 51 3.46 16.09 -3.04
CA ARG A 51 2.26 15.51 -3.65
C ARG A 51 1.35 14.97 -2.55
N ASP A 52 0.37 15.76 -2.16
CA ASP A 52 -0.58 15.40 -1.10
C ASP A 52 -1.75 14.60 -1.67
N ILE A 53 -1.85 13.34 -1.26
CA ILE A 53 -2.91 12.41 -1.67
C ILE A 53 -4.16 12.52 -0.79
N THR A 54 -4.18 13.37 0.23
CA THR A 54 -5.31 13.45 1.19
C THR A 54 -6.64 13.75 0.51
N PRO A 55 -6.73 14.67 -0.50
CA PRO A 55 -7.99 14.89 -1.20
C PRO A 55 -8.47 13.66 -1.97
N LEU A 56 -7.55 12.88 -2.56
CA LEU A 56 -7.84 11.63 -3.25
C LEU A 56 -8.41 10.59 -2.27
N LEU A 57 -7.81 10.44 -1.11
CA LEU A 57 -8.27 9.51 -0.07
C LEU A 57 -9.63 9.90 0.51
N GLY A 58 -9.93 11.21 0.59
CA GLY A 58 -11.18 11.74 1.10
C GLY A 58 -12.38 11.54 0.15
N GLU A 59 -12.14 11.31 -1.13
CA GLU A 59 -13.20 11.09 -2.13
C GLU A 59 -13.49 9.59 -2.29
N LYS A 60 -14.60 9.13 -1.72
CA LYS A 60 -14.94 7.70 -1.60
C LYS A 60 -14.88 6.89 -2.91
N ASN A 61 -15.28 7.51 -4.03
CA ASN A 61 -15.31 6.82 -5.31
C ASN A 61 -13.90 6.75 -5.92
N ILE A 62 -13.12 7.82 -5.77
CA ILE A 62 -11.75 7.91 -6.25
C ILE A 62 -10.85 6.96 -5.47
N PHE A 63 -10.96 6.93 -4.15
CA PHE A 63 -10.19 6.00 -3.33
C PHE A 63 -10.48 4.53 -3.69
N ARG A 64 -11.76 4.19 -3.90
CA ARG A 64 -12.13 2.85 -4.37
C ARG A 64 -11.48 2.52 -5.73
N GLU A 65 -11.52 3.45 -6.69
CA GLU A 65 -10.90 3.25 -7.99
C GLU A 65 -9.38 3.12 -7.91
N VAL A 66 -8.72 3.87 -7.03
CA VAL A 66 -7.29 3.73 -6.77
C VAL A 66 -6.96 2.33 -6.24
N VAL A 67 -7.74 1.82 -5.30
CA VAL A 67 -7.56 0.45 -4.78
C VAL A 67 -7.74 -0.59 -5.90
N GLU A 68 -8.75 -0.42 -6.77
CA GLU A 68 -8.97 -1.30 -7.93
C GLU A 68 -7.78 -1.25 -8.91
N LEU A 69 -7.28 -0.06 -9.22
CA LEU A 69 -6.15 0.13 -10.13
C LEU A 69 -4.88 -0.51 -9.58
N MET A 70 -4.51 -0.15 -8.34
CA MET A 70 -3.29 -0.65 -7.69
C MET A 70 -3.32 -2.18 -7.47
N SER A 71 -4.50 -2.77 -7.35
CA SER A 71 -4.64 -4.22 -7.19
C SER A 71 -4.58 -4.99 -8.52
N ARG A 72 -4.88 -4.34 -9.65
CA ARG A 72 -5.11 -4.99 -10.96
C ARG A 72 -3.92 -5.82 -11.43
N ALA A 73 -2.70 -5.30 -11.26
CA ALA A 73 -1.48 -5.95 -11.73
C ALA A 73 -1.14 -7.24 -10.97
N TRP A 74 -1.80 -7.48 -9.84
CA TRP A 74 -1.55 -8.56 -8.87
C TRP A 74 -2.73 -9.53 -8.74
N ALA A 75 -3.88 -9.22 -9.32
CA ALA A 75 -5.11 -9.99 -9.14
C ALA A 75 -5.07 -11.40 -9.76
N ALA A 76 -4.27 -11.62 -10.81
CA ALA A 76 -4.16 -12.93 -11.47
C ALA A 76 -3.30 -13.93 -10.68
N ASP A 77 -2.32 -13.44 -9.92
CA ASP A 77 -1.46 -14.22 -9.02
C ASP A 77 -1.25 -13.39 -7.73
N PRO A 78 -2.22 -13.43 -6.82
CA PRO A 78 -2.20 -12.56 -5.64
C PRO A 78 -1.07 -12.95 -4.68
N PRO A 79 -0.49 -11.95 -3.96
CA PRO A 79 0.48 -12.20 -2.91
C PRO A 79 -0.17 -12.85 -1.69
N ASP A 80 0.63 -13.54 -0.87
CA ASP A 80 0.20 -14.01 0.45
C ASP A 80 0.07 -12.84 1.43
N LEU A 81 0.97 -11.86 1.30
CA LEU A 81 1.07 -10.71 2.19
C LEU A 81 1.28 -9.41 1.42
N VAL A 82 0.68 -8.34 1.92
CA VAL A 82 0.98 -6.96 1.53
C VAL A 82 1.78 -6.31 2.65
N ALA A 83 3.03 -5.95 2.36
CA ALA A 83 3.90 -5.23 3.28
C ALA A 83 3.86 -3.73 2.93
N ALA A 84 3.27 -2.91 3.79
CA ALA A 84 3.10 -1.48 3.52
C ALA A 84 4.04 -0.62 4.37
N ILE A 85 4.52 0.47 3.78
CA ILE A 85 5.50 1.37 4.40
C ILE A 85 4.79 2.50 5.16
N GLU A 86 5.25 2.76 6.40
CA GLU A 86 4.77 3.86 7.25
C GLU A 86 4.99 5.22 6.59
N ALA A 87 4.08 6.12 6.64
CA ALA A 87 2.77 6.04 7.27
C ALA A 87 1.66 5.98 6.21
N ARG A 88 1.79 6.72 5.10
CA ARG A 88 0.75 6.88 4.08
C ARG A 88 0.55 5.62 3.25
N GLY A 89 1.61 4.83 3.05
CA GLY A 89 1.52 3.52 2.41
C GLY A 89 0.57 2.54 3.10
N PHE A 90 0.34 2.70 4.41
CA PHE A 90 -0.60 1.85 5.16
C PHE A 90 -2.04 1.96 4.64
N ILE A 91 -2.44 3.14 4.18
CA ILE A 91 -3.82 3.38 3.76
C ILE A 91 -4.17 2.55 2.50
N PRO A 92 -3.47 2.74 1.36
CA PRO A 92 -3.70 1.90 0.20
C PRO A 92 -3.29 0.45 0.45
N GLY A 93 -2.19 0.20 1.19
CA GLY A 93 -1.70 -1.15 1.46
C GLY A 93 -2.71 -2.03 2.18
N ALA A 94 -3.36 -1.52 3.23
CA ALA A 94 -4.40 -2.25 3.94
C ALA A 94 -5.61 -2.53 3.05
N ALA A 95 -6.03 -1.55 2.25
CA ALA A 95 -7.16 -1.71 1.34
C ALA A 95 -6.86 -2.73 0.22
N ILE A 96 -5.63 -2.72 -0.34
CA ILE A 96 -5.15 -3.69 -1.33
C ILE A 96 -5.06 -5.09 -0.74
N ALA A 97 -4.56 -5.24 0.50
CA ALA A 97 -4.51 -6.53 1.18
C ALA A 97 -5.90 -7.17 1.28
N VAL A 98 -6.89 -6.42 1.76
CA VAL A 98 -8.28 -6.89 1.82
C VAL A 98 -8.83 -7.21 0.43
N LYS A 99 -8.55 -6.37 -0.58
CA LYS A 99 -9.00 -6.57 -1.96
C LYS A 99 -8.46 -7.82 -2.61
N LEU A 100 -7.17 -8.14 -2.35
CA LEU A 100 -6.50 -9.31 -2.90
C LEU A 100 -6.65 -10.58 -2.03
N GLY A 101 -7.27 -10.49 -0.86
CA GLY A 101 -7.37 -11.60 0.10
C GLY A 101 -6.05 -11.97 0.75
N ALA A 102 -5.11 -11.01 0.84
CA ALA A 102 -3.79 -11.16 1.42
C ALA A 102 -3.76 -10.72 2.89
N GLY A 103 -2.77 -11.20 3.66
CA GLY A 103 -2.45 -10.66 4.97
C GLY A 103 -1.78 -9.28 4.87
N PHE A 104 -1.68 -8.55 5.99
CA PHE A 104 -1.08 -7.22 6.04
C PHE A 104 0.12 -7.20 7.01
N VAL A 105 1.25 -6.65 6.56
CA VAL A 105 2.48 -6.48 7.34
C VAL A 105 2.87 -5.00 7.38
N PRO A 106 2.94 -4.37 8.56
CA PRO A 106 3.42 -3.00 8.67
C PRO A 106 4.96 -2.94 8.66
N ILE A 107 5.53 -2.19 7.73
CA ILE A 107 6.94 -1.78 7.74
C ILE A 107 7.00 -0.39 8.37
N ARG A 108 7.78 -0.23 9.45
CA ARG A 108 7.80 0.99 10.22
C ARG A 108 9.19 1.59 10.37
N LYS A 109 9.25 2.84 10.77
CA LYS A 109 10.48 3.46 11.24
C LYS A 109 10.86 2.91 12.61
N THR A 110 12.15 2.85 12.89
CA THR A 110 12.70 2.24 14.11
C THR A 110 12.04 2.73 15.40
N GLY A 111 11.78 1.79 16.30
CA GLY A 111 11.21 2.06 17.64
C GLY A 111 9.69 2.19 17.66
N LYS A 112 9.00 1.83 16.57
CA LYS A 112 7.53 1.89 16.46
C LYS A 112 6.85 0.53 16.67
N LEU A 113 7.60 -0.57 16.61
CA LEU A 113 7.08 -1.92 16.80
C LEU A 113 7.41 -2.45 18.17
N PRO A 114 6.44 -3.07 18.90
CA PRO A 114 6.62 -3.46 20.31
C PRO A 114 7.24 -4.84 20.53
N TRP A 115 7.51 -5.61 19.46
CA TRP A 115 8.07 -6.97 19.51
C TRP A 115 9.47 -7.02 18.92
N MET A 116 10.07 -8.23 18.83
CA MET A 116 11.35 -8.42 18.16
C MET A 116 11.28 -8.03 16.69
N THR A 117 12.23 -7.24 16.23
CA THR A 117 12.28 -6.72 14.87
C THR A 117 13.55 -7.10 14.13
N VAL A 118 13.45 -7.16 12.80
CA VAL A 118 14.57 -7.11 11.88
C VAL A 118 14.60 -5.72 11.26
N MET A 119 15.79 -5.17 11.10
CA MET A 119 15.99 -3.80 10.61
C MET A 119 16.82 -3.76 9.34
N GLU A 120 16.58 -2.71 8.55
CA GLU A 120 17.35 -2.36 7.36
C GLU A 120 17.58 -0.85 7.31
N SER A 121 18.86 -0.46 7.17
CA SER A 121 19.25 0.95 7.03
C SER A 121 19.25 1.37 5.56
N TYR A 122 18.94 2.63 5.29
CA TYR A 122 19.05 3.24 3.97
C TYR A 122 19.50 4.70 4.06
N GLU A 123 20.15 5.15 3.01
CA GLU A 123 20.62 6.52 2.89
C GLU A 123 19.49 7.43 2.41
N LEU A 124 19.37 8.57 3.04
CA LEU A 124 18.59 9.72 2.60
C LEU A 124 19.50 10.73 1.92
N GLU A 125 18.95 11.77 1.31
CA GLU A 125 19.75 12.90 0.81
C GLU A 125 20.55 13.56 1.94
N TYR A 126 20.03 13.54 3.18
CA TYR A 126 20.67 14.04 4.38
C TYR A 126 20.54 13.01 5.51
N GLY A 127 21.56 12.17 5.71
CA GLY A 127 21.63 11.19 6.79
C GLY A 127 21.18 9.79 6.42
N THR A 128 20.99 8.95 7.42
CA THR A 128 20.50 7.58 7.30
C THR A 128 19.19 7.43 8.05
N ASP A 129 18.27 6.64 7.54
CA ASP A 129 17.05 6.24 8.23
C ASP A 129 16.98 4.71 8.24
N GLN A 130 16.09 4.15 9.06
CA GLN A 130 15.94 2.70 9.23
C GLN A 130 14.48 2.30 9.18
N LEU A 131 14.24 1.16 8.52
CA LEU A 131 12.96 0.47 8.56
C LEU A 131 13.08 -0.78 9.43
N GLU A 132 11.99 -1.12 10.09
CA GLU A 132 11.84 -2.33 10.87
C GLU A 132 10.54 -3.06 10.56
N VAL A 133 10.56 -4.34 10.77
CA VAL A 133 9.41 -5.24 10.67
C VAL A 133 9.54 -6.30 11.75
N HIS A 134 8.44 -6.86 12.24
CA HIS A 134 8.49 -7.96 13.18
C HIS A 134 9.21 -9.18 12.59
N SER A 135 10.07 -9.82 13.37
CA SER A 135 10.91 -10.95 12.91
C SER A 135 10.10 -12.18 12.50
N ASP A 136 8.86 -12.28 12.95
CA ASP A 136 7.91 -13.36 12.67
C ASP A 136 6.81 -12.96 11.66
N ALA A 137 6.95 -11.79 11.03
CA ALA A 137 5.93 -11.24 10.12
C ALA A 137 5.79 -12.03 8.81
N VAL A 138 6.81 -12.76 8.41
CA VAL A 138 6.86 -13.48 7.13
C VAL A 138 7.42 -14.88 7.33
N GLN A 139 6.81 -15.88 6.72
CA GLN A 139 7.38 -17.22 6.59
C GLN A 139 8.22 -17.32 5.33
N PRO A 140 9.37 -18.05 5.36
CA PRO A 140 10.20 -18.21 4.17
C PRO A 140 9.41 -18.74 2.97
N GLY A 141 9.59 -18.09 1.82
CA GLY A 141 8.93 -18.43 0.56
C GLY A 141 7.54 -17.81 0.36
N GLN A 142 6.96 -17.11 1.35
CA GLN A 142 5.71 -16.38 1.13
C GLN A 142 5.90 -15.26 0.11
N LYS A 143 4.91 -15.13 -0.78
CA LYS A 143 4.83 -14.04 -1.77
C LYS A 143 4.46 -12.73 -1.08
N VAL A 144 5.32 -11.73 -1.18
CA VAL A 144 5.11 -10.41 -0.56
C VAL A 144 5.07 -9.33 -1.60
N LEU A 145 3.99 -8.54 -1.60
CA LEU A 145 3.87 -7.29 -2.35
C LEU A 145 4.20 -6.12 -1.41
N ILE A 146 5.16 -5.28 -1.79
CA ILE A 146 5.45 -4.05 -1.06
C ILE A 146 4.59 -2.92 -1.61
N VAL A 147 3.98 -2.13 -0.71
CA VAL A 147 3.10 -1.02 -1.08
C VAL A 147 3.54 0.27 -0.39
N ASP A 148 3.60 1.36 -1.18
CA ASP A 148 3.78 2.72 -0.67
C ASP A 148 2.90 3.70 -1.45
N ASP A 149 2.77 4.92 -0.96
CA ASP A 149 2.04 5.98 -1.66
C ASP A 149 2.90 6.66 -2.73
N VAL A 150 4.18 6.93 -2.44
CA VAL A 150 5.08 7.68 -3.35
C VAL A 150 6.44 7.02 -3.47
N LEU A 151 6.87 6.80 -4.70
CA LEU A 151 8.25 6.50 -5.04
C LEU A 151 8.97 7.80 -5.40
N ALA A 152 9.88 8.24 -4.55
CA ALA A 152 10.78 9.38 -4.79
C ALA A 152 12.16 8.88 -5.28
N THR A 153 13.19 8.95 -4.47
CA THR A 153 14.55 8.47 -4.81
C THR A 153 14.70 6.94 -4.79
N GLY A 154 13.69 6.22 -4.30
CA GLY A 154 13.68 4.74 -4.22
C GLY A 154 14.44 4.14 -3.04
N GLY A 155 15.05 4.96 -2.18
CA GLY A 155 15.80 4.49 -1.01
C GLY A 155 14.95 3.66 -0.06
N THR A 156 13.81 4.18 0.37
CA THR A 156 12.87 3.53 1.28
C THR A 156 12.31 2.23 0.69
N ALA A 157 11.84 2.27 -0.56
CA ALA A 157 11.29 1.10 -1.23
C ALA A 157 12.33 -0.01 -1.41
N SER A 158 13.57 0.35 -1.80
CA SER A 158 14.68 -0.60 -1.92
C SER A 158 15.06 -1.22 -0.57
N ALA A 159 15.06 -0.42 0.52
CA ALA A 159 15.27 -0.93 1.87
C ALA A 159 14.16 -1.91 2.29
N ALA A 160 12.92 -1.60 1.98
CA ALA A 160 11.79 -2.51 2.25
C ALA A 160 11.93 -3.85 1.50
N VAL A 161 12.38 -3.82 0.23
CA VAL A 161 12.67 -5.05 -0.53
C VAL A 161 13.76 -5.88 0.15
N ARG A 162 14.88 -5.26 0.54
CA ARG A 162 15.96 -5.97 1.23
C ARG A 162 15.51 -6.52 2.59
N LEU A 163 14.71 -5.74 3.32
CA LEU A 163 14.16 -6.13 4.62
C LEU A 163 13.28 -7.38 4.52
N MET A 164 12.35 -7.41 3.55
CA MET A 164 11.51 -8.58 3.30
C MET A 164 12.33 -9.81 2.88
N ARG A 165 13.31 -9.62 1.99
CA ARG A 165 14.21 -10.70 1.57
C ARG A 165 15.06 -11.27 2.72
N LYS A 166 15.48 -10.45 3.69
CA LYS A 166 16.15 -10.92 4.93
C LYS A 166 15.29 -11.89 5.75
N LEU A 167 13.97 -11.74 5.71
CA LEU A 167 13.03 -12.66 6.34
C LEU A 167 12.74 -13.92 5.49
N GLY A 168 13.32 -14.02 4.29
CA GLY A 168 13.10 -15.13 3.36
C GLY A 168 11.86 -14.99 2.50
N ALA A 169 11.27 -13.78 2.39
CA ALA A 169 10.13 -13.52 1.51
C ALA A 169 10.50 -13.65 0.04
N ASP A 170 9.56 -14.16 -0.77
CA ASP A 170 9.54 -13.99 -2.22
C ASP A 170 8.88 -12.65 -2.54
N VAL A 171 9.69 -11.60 -2.79
CA VAL A 171 9.17 -10.27 -3.11
C VAL A 171 8.70 -10.24 -4.56
N VAL A 172 7.38 -10.35 -4.77
CA VAL A 172 6.76 -10.40 -6.10
C VAL A 172 6.71 -9.04 -6.80
N GLY A 173 6.79 -7.94 -6.04
CA GLY A 173 6.84 -6.60 -6.61
C GLY A 173 6.72 -5.47 -5.60
N VAL A 174 6.77 -4.26 -6.15
CA VAL A 174 6.51 -2.99 -5.47
C VAL A 174 5.38 -2.28 -6.20
N GLN A 175 4.37 -1.84 -5.47
CA GLN A 175 3.23 -1.07 -5.97
C GLN A 175 3.21 0.29 -5.31
N VAL A 176 3.22 1.36 -6.11
CA VAL A 176 3.09 2.74 -5.61
C VAL A 176 1.95 3.46 -6.34
N LEU A 177 1.34 4.42 -5.67
CA LEU A 177 0.34 5.27 -6.31
C LEU A 177 1.01 6.32 -7.19
N ILE A 178 2.06 6.96 -6.69
CA ILE A 178 2.77 8.04 -7.37
C ILE A 178 4.25 7.67 -7.56
N GLU A 179 4.79 7.95 -8.74
CA GLU A 179 6.22 7.92 -9.02
C GLU A 179 6.69 9.32 -9.41
N LEU A 180 7.73 9.81 -8.75
CA LEU A 180 8.43 11.04 -9.12
C LEU A 180 9.56 10.69 -10.10
N GLY A 181 9.21 10.53 -11.38
CA GLY A 181 10.10 10.02 -12.42
C GLY A 181 11.41 10.80 -12.55
N TYR A 182 11.37 12.13 -12.32
CA TYR A 182 12.54 12.99 -12.36
C TYR A 182 13.60 12.71 -11.25
N LEU A 183 13.23 11.92 -10.22
CA LEU A 183 14.16 11.46 -9.16
C LEU A 183 14.74 10.08 -9.44
N GLU A 184 14.37 9.45 -10.55
CA GLU A 184 14.92 8.18 -11.04
C GLU A 184 14.89 7.02 -10.01
N GLY A 185 13.99 7.04 -9.03
CA GLY A 185 13.90 6.06 -7.95
C GLY A 185 13.73 4.61 -8.45
N ARG A 186 13.12 4.44 -9.61
CA ARG A 186 12.98 3.15 -10.31
C ARG A 186 14.31 2.45 -10.56
N GLN A 187 15.40 3.19 -10.72
CA GLN A 187 16.72 2.61 -10.95
C GLN A 187 17.22 1.76 -9.79
N ARG A 188 16.78 2.02 -8.57
CA ARG A 188 17.12 1.24 -7.37
C ARG A 188 16.29 -0.05 -7.20
N LEU A 189 15.31 -0.27 -8.09
CA LEU A 189 14.36 -1.38 -8.04
C LEU A 189 14.38 -2.23 -9.33
N ARG A 190 15.51 -2.24 -10.07
CA ARG A 190 15.62 -2.94 -11.36
C ARG A 190 15.45 -4.46 -11.28
N ASP A 191 15.68 -5.03 -10.11
CA ASP A 191 15.62 -6.46 -9.83
C ASP A 191 14.27 -6.92 -9.28
N VAL A 192 13.27 -6.02 -9.26
CA VAL A 192 11.92 -6.31 -8.80
C VAL A 192 10.88 -5.61 -9.69
N LYS A 193 9.75 -6.26 -9.92
CA LYS A 193 8.65 -5.66 -10.68
C LYS A 193 8.13 -4.42 -9.94
N LEU A 194 8.14 -3.26 -10.59
CA LEU A 194 7.59 -2.00 -10.07
C LEU A 194 6.42 -1.54 -10.92
N VAL A 195 5.30 -1.27 -10.25
CA VAL A 195 4.08 -0.69 -10.84
C VAL A 195 3.78 0.64 -10.16
N SER A 196 3.53 1.67 -10.95
CA SER A 196 3.11 2.99 -10.50
C SER A 196 1.89 3.44 -11.31
N GLU A 197 0.92 4.08 -10.67
CA GLU A 197 -0.32 4.49 -11.34
C GLU A 197 -0.20 5.90 -11.92
N ILE A 198 0.48 6.80 -11.23
CA ILE A 198 0.68 8.20 -11.63
C ILE A 198 2.17 8.48 -11.71
N VAL A 199 2.63 9.03 -12.83
CA VAL A 199 4.03 9.48 -13.01
C VAL A 199 4.08 10.99 -13.20
N TYR A 200 4.96 11.67 -12.44
CA TYR A 200 5.28 13.09 -12.56
C TYR A 200 6.67 13.32 -13.15
#